data_ffb4a87612f084909329493d92f3c2ad
#
_entry.id   ffb4a87612f084909329493d92f3c2ad
#
_cell.length_a   1.000
_cell.length_b   1.000
_cell.length_c   1.000
_cell.angle_alpha   90.00
_cell.angle_beta   90.00
_cell.angle_gamma   90.00
#
_symmetry.space_group_name_H-M   'P 1'
#
loop_
_entity.id
_entity.type
_entity.pdbx_description
1 polymer ?
#
loop_
_entity_poly.entity_id
_entity_poly.type
_entity_poly.pdbx_seq_one_letter_code
_entity_poly.pdbx_strand_id
1 'polypeptide(L)'
;MNSALLTWQEDFRRECGIRRGVILHGNTGDLTSDPEAPGQWIALPTALMNLLRQRGYQHVVFWNRINGVSGVDARTWGELQSSVTPHAVRDSTSKGSAYDMELPPTSVPNPASSGISASADDLLAVAAEWLRQPRTEKPVAFVLDWTQYLFGSVNSLSENERGWLLRLGQATRDAAVVRNAESIGQPQSLLVLLCGGLNVLPPSLYLNNPLFREIAIPLPTRQIRESAVLGLKEVFRLQPPLQQGGRELADFVDGLEGQSIRDIHNLARLSRQETEVSSAQSLLNLYRHGRRHSPWEQLDHKKLQTIVETLGRRVKGQGEAIESVRRILVRAFTGLSGLQHSYRQRTPKGVLFFVGPTGVGKTELAKSIAEFLFGDEEACLRFDMSEFNHEHADQRLVGA
;
A
#
# COMPACT_ATOMS: atom_id res chain seq x y z
N MET A 1 -13.26 7.90 26.13
CA MET A 1 -13.54 6.60 25.50
C MET A 1 -12.60 6.49 24.31
N ASN A 2 -11.48 5.77 24.47
CA ASN A 2 -10.60 5.50 23.34
C ASN A 2 -11.34 4.52 22.42
N SER A 3 -11.73 4.98 21.23
CA SER A 3 -12.30 4.11 20.21
C SER A 3 -11.25 3.05 19.85
N ALA A 4 -11.63 1.78 19.97
CA ALA A 4 -10.77 0.65 19.60
C ALA A 4 -10.64 0.50 18.08
N LEU A 5 -11.46 1.24 17.32
CA LEU A 5 -11.49 1.20 15.86
C LEU A 5 -10.58 2.27 15.24
N LEU A 6 -10.05 1.96 14.06
CA LEU A 6 -9.38 2.96 13.23
C LEU A 6 -10.40 3.94 12.63
N THR A 7 -9.98 5.16 12.35
CA THR A 7 -10.87 6.23 11.82
C THR A 7 -11.69 5.76 10.61
N TRP A 8 -11.06 5.09 9.64
CA TRP A 8 -11.77 4.58 8.46
C TRP A 8 -12.78 3.47 8.80
N GLN A 9 -12.51 2.67 9.84
CA GLN A 9 -13.43 1.62 10.32
C GLN A 9 -14.67 2.24 10.98
N GLU A 10 -14.50 3.34 11.73
CA GLU A 10 -15.60 4.10 12.30
C GLU A 10 -16.46 4.75 11.22
N ASP A 11 -15.81 5.37 10.22
CA ASP A 11 -16.49 5.96 9.06
C ASP A 11 -17.28 4.88 8.30
N PHE A 12 -16.66 3.75 8.01
CA PHE A 12 -17.32 2.63 7.34
C PHE A 12 -18.53 2.12 8.14
N ARG A 13 -18.37 1.91 9.45
CA ARG A 13 -19.47 1.47 10.32
C ARG A 13 -20.64 2.45 10.34
N ARG A 14 -20.36 3.76 10.27
CA ARG A 14 -21.39 4.80 10.17
C ARG A 14 -22.09 4.77 8.83
N GLU A 15 -21.33 4.74 7.75
CA GLU A 15 -21.88 4.79 6.39
C GLU A 15 -22.69 3.56 6.01
N CYS A 16 -22.37 2.38 6.52
CA CYS A 16 -23.16 1.15 6.34
C CYS A 16 -24.63 1.29 6.80
N GLY A 17 -24.92 2.17 7.75
CA GLY A 17 -26.31 2.44 8.20
C GLY A 17 -27.05 3.48 7.37
N ILE A 18 -26.34 4.18 6.46
CA ILE A 18 -26.87 5.33 5.70
C ILE A 18 -26.90 5.04 4.20
N ARG A 19 -25.83 4.41 3.70
CA ARG A 19 -25.60 4.22 2.27
C ARG A 19 -25.87 2.78 1.84
N ARG A 20 -26.11 2.62 0.54
CA ARG A 20 -26.28 1.33 -0.11
C ARG A 20 -25.07 0.90 -0.92
N GLY A 21 -24.20 1.85 -1.27
CA GLY A 21 -22.95 1.64 -1.95
C GLY A 21 -21.81 2.33 -1.20
N VAL A 22 -20.72 1.61 -0.95
CA VAL A 22 -19.49 2.11 -0.34
C VAL A 22 -18.29 1.66 -1.16
N ILE A 23 -17.37 2.56 -1.43
CA ILE A 23 -16.08 2.26 -2.06
C ILE A 23 -14.99 2.43 -1.01
N LEU A 24 -14.31 1.33 -0.66
CA LEU A 24 -13.10 1.35 0.16
C LEU A 24 -11.89 1.30 -0.76
N HIS A 25 -11.02 2.29 -0.65
CA HIS A 25 -9.88 2.40 -1.56
C HIS A 25 -8.59 2.78 -0.83
N GLY A 26 -7.44 2.55 -1.47
CA GLY A 26 -6.11 2.88 -0.95
C GLY A 26 -5.39 1.65 -0.44
N ASN A 27 -4.98 1.64 0.83
CA ASN A 27 -4.17 0.57 1.41
C ASN A 27 -4.97 -0.72 1.70
N THR A 28 -5.66 -1.25 0.68
CA THR A 28 -6.56 -2.42 0.81
C THR A 28 -5.82 -3.76 0.92
N GLY A 29 -4.55 -3.82 0.54
CA GLY A 29 -3.72 -5.03 0.59
C GLY A 29 -3.02 -5.25 1.93
N ASP A 30 -3.14 -4.35 2.87
CA ASP A 30 -2.45 -4.39 4.16
C ASP A 30 -3.20 -5.19 5.23
N LEU A 31 -2.55 -5.35 6.38
CA LEU A 31 -3.19 -5.76 7.62
C LEU A 31 -3.85 -4.55 8.29
N THR A 32 -4.94 -4.81 8.98
CA THR A 32 -5.67 -3.79 9.75
C THR A 32 -5.97 -4.29 11.16
N SER A 33 -6.29 -3.38 12.07
CA SER A 33 -6.66 -3.75 13.44
C SER A 33 -7.94 -4.59 13.44
N ASP A 34 -7.93 -5.69 14.21
CA ASP A 34 -9.13 -6.49 14.41
C ASP A 34 -10.16 -5.70 15.24
N PRO A 35 -11.36 -5.51 14.71
CA PRO A 35 -12.45 -4.86 15.47
C PRO A 35 -12.88 -5.63 16.73
N GLU A 36 -12.65 -6.96 16.77
CA GLU A 36 -13.03 -7.83 17.90
C GLU A 36 -11.89 -7.96 18.92
N ALA A 37 -10.63 -7.81 18.47
CA ALA A 37 -9.45 -7.95 19.31
C ALA A 37 -8.45 -6.81 19.03
N PRO A 38 -8.69 -5.61 19.61
CA PRO A 38 -7.80 -4.47 19.40
C PRO A 38 -6.33 -4.78 19.74
N GLY A 39 -5.43 -4.43 18.82
CA GLY A 39 -4.01 -4.76 18.93
C GLY A 39 -3.59 -6.01 18.17
N GLN A 40 -4.52 -6.81 17.67
CA GLN A 40 -4.25 -7.84 16.67
C GLN A 40 -4.39 -7.27 15.26
N TRP A 41 -3.53 -7.75 14.36
CA TRP A 41 -3.49 -7.32 12.97
C TRP A 41 -3.92 -8.45 12.06
N ILE A 42 -5.02 -8.24 11.33
CA ILE A 42 -5.66 -9.24 10.47
C ILE A 42 -5.82 -8.71 9.05
N ALA A 43 -6.08 -9.61 8.11
CA ALA A 43 -6.35 -9.23 6.71
C ALA A 43 -7.64 -8.40 6.61
N LEU A 44 -7.64 -7.43 5.71
CA LEU A 44 -8.79 -6.53 5.50
C LEU A 44 -10.13 -7.26 5.28
N PRO A 45 -10.22 -8.32 4.44
CA PRO A 45 -11.50 -9.05 4.29
C PRO A 45 -12.02 -9.63 5.60
N THR A 46 -11.14 -10.16 6.46
CA THR A 46 -11.53 -10.69 7.77
C THR A 46 -12.03 -9.57 8.70
N ALA A 47 -11.33 -8.43 8.72
CA ALA A 47 -11.76 -7.28 9.51
C ALA A 47 -13.13 -6.73 9.05
N LEU A 48 -13.36 -6.68 7.73
CA LEU A 48 -14.65 -6.28 7.17
C LEU A 48 -15.77 -7.27 7.53
N MET A 49 -15.47 -8.57 7.49
CA MET A 49 -16.42 -9.60 7.95
C MET A 49 -16.84 -9.33 9.41
N ASN A 50 -15.87 -9.09 10.29
CA ASN A 50 -16.10 -8.82 11.71
C ASN A 50 -16.90 -7.51 11.90
N LEU A 51 -16.51 -6.42 11.22
CA LEU A 51 -17.22 -5.13 11.27
C LEU A 51 -18.68 -5.25 10.82
N LEU A 52 -18.92 -5.94 9.71
CA LEU A 52 -20.26 -6.12 9.16
C LEU A 52 -21.13 -7.01 10.04
N ARG A 53 -20.58 -8.09 10.61
CA ARG A 53 -21.27 -8.94 11.58
C ARG A 53 -21.64 -8.18 12.86
N GLN A 54 -20.73 -7.39 13.42
CA GLN A 54 -21.02 -6.52 14.56
C GLN A 54 -22.11 -5.50 14.26
N ARG A 55 -22.24 -5.08 12.99
CA ARG A 55 -23.29 -4.15 12.54
C ARG A 55 -24.64 -4.84 12.34
N GLY A 56 -24.68 -6.19 12.37
CA GLY A 56 -25.92 -6.98 12.26
C GLY A 56 -26.17 -7.59 10.89
N TYR A 57 -25.16 -7.59 9.99
CA TYR A 57 -25.29 -8.32 8.73
C TYR A 57 -25.24 -9.82 8.98
N GLN A 58 -26.32 -10.52 8.58
CA GLN A 58 -26.42 -11.96 8.76
C GLN A 58 -25.51 -12.71 7.80
N HIS A 59 -25.43 -12.25 6.56
CA HIS A 59 -24.60 -12.84 5.53
C HIS A 59 -23.67 -11.77 4.94
N VAL A 60 -22.40 -12.12 4.80
CA VAL A 60 -21.37 -11.29 4.15
C VAL A 60 -20.79 -12.11 3.00
N VAL A 61 -21.14 -11.74 1.80
CA VAL A 61 -20.74 -12.40 0.55
C VAL A 61 -19.53 -11.66 -0.02
N PHE A 62 -18.38 -12.29 -0.03
CA PHE A 62 -17.21 -11.80 -0.77
C PHE A 62 -17.19 -12.42 -2.15
N TRP A 63 -16.79 -11.64 -3.11
CA TRP A 63 -16.58 -12.11 -4.46
C TRP A 63 -15.34 -11.48 -5.08
N ASN A 64 -14.58 -12.28 -5.81
CA ASN A 64 -13.57 -11.80 -6.75
C ASN A 64 -13.54 -12.69 -7.99
N ARG A 65 -12.94 -12.19 -9.05
CA ARG A 65 -12.94 -12.85 -10.37
C ARG A 65 -12.23 -14.21 -10.39
N ILE A 66 -11.34 -14.47 -9.44
CA ILE A 66 -10.54 -15.71 -9.40
C ILE A 66 -11.25 -16.78 -8.59
N ASN A 67 -11.72 -16.43 -7.39
CA ASN A 67 -12.25 -17.40 -6.42
C ASN A 67 -13.78 -17.54 -6.49
N GLY A 68 -14.47 -16.66 -7.22
CA GLY A 68 -15.92 -16.60 -7.19
C GLY A 68 -16.43 -16.11 -5.82
N VAL A 69 -17.53 -16.70 -5.33
CA VAL A 69 -18.18 -16.36 -4.06
C VAL A 69 -17.49 -17.06 -2.88
N SER A 70 -17.26 -16.32 -1.81
CA SER A 70 -16.75 -16.78 -0.52
C SER A 70 -17.43 -16.04 0.64
N GLY A 71 -17.13 -16.42 1.90
CA GLY A 71 -17.74 -15.80 3.09
C GLY A 71 -19.09 -16.41 3.49
N VAL A 72 -19.73 -17.18 2.61
CA VAL A 72 -20.94 -17.97 2.82
C VAL A 72 -20.74 -19.39 2.26
N ASP A 73 -21.52 -20.34 2.75
CA ASP A 73 -21.52 -21.71 2.23
C ASP A 73 -22.41 -21.85 0.96
N ALA A 74 -22.25 -22.95 0.24
CA ALA A 74 -22.98 -23.20 -1.02
C ALA A 74 -24.50 -23.24 -0.85
N ARG A 75 -24.98 -23.70 0.31
CA ARG A 75 -26.42 -23.74 0.63
C ARG A 75 -26.96 -22.32 0.79
N THR A 76 -26.29 -21.51 1.60
CA THR A 76 -26.66 -20.10 1.81
C THR A 76 -26.60 -19.32 0.49
N TRP A 77 -25.57 -19.54 -0.33
CA TRP A 77 -25.51 -18.91 -1.65
C TRP A 77 -26.69 -19.33 -2.55
N GLY A 78 -27.03 -20.61 -2.58
CA GLY A 78 -28.21 -21.10 -3.32
C GLY A 78 -29.53 -20.51 -2.81
N GLU A 79 -29.69 -20.32 -1.49
CA GLU A 79 -30.83 -19.64 -0.90
C GLU A 79 -30.91 -18.16 -1.29
N LEU A 80 -29.76 -17.46 -1.35
CA LEU A 80 -29.67 -16.08 -1.82
C LEU A 80 -30.05 -15.95 -3.31
N GLN A 81 -29.60 -16.90 -4.14
CA GLN A 81 -29.94 -16.93 -5.57
C GLN A 81 -31.43 -17.27 -5.80
N SER A 82 -31.99 -18.24 -5.07
CA SER A 82 -33.38 -18.66 -5.26
C SER A 82 -34.40 -17.60 -4.88
N SER A 83 -33.99 -16.61 -4.07
CA SER A 83 -34.82 -15.46 -3.73
C SER A 83 -34.88 -14.39 -4.84
N VAL A 84 -34.11 -14.56 -5.91
CA VAL A 84 -34.14 -13.71 -7.12
C VAL A 84 -35.23 -14.24 -8.05
N THR A 85 -36.18 -13.39 -8.44
CA THR A 85 -37.30 -13.75 -9.34
C THR A 85 -36.76 -14.21 -10.69
N PRO A 86 -37.36 -15.23 -11.36
CA PRO A 86 -36.87 -15.83 -12.61
C PRO A 86 -36.71 -14.87 -13.81
N HIS A 87 -37.24 -13.66 -13.72
CA HIS A 87 -37.11 -12.66 -14.79
C HIS A 87 -35.71 -12.07 -14.97
N ALA A 88 -34.89 -12.05 -13.91
CA ALA A 88 -33.53 -11.46 -13.98
C ALA A 88 -32.49 -12.42 -14.57
N VAL A 89 -32.77 -13.72 -14.59
CA VAL A 89 -31.83 -14.77 -15.05
C VAL A 89 -31.96 -15.12 -16.52
N ARG A 90 -33.06 -14.71 -17.17
CA ARG A 90 -33.34 -15.13 -18.59
C ARG A 90 -32.54 -14.36 -19.65
N ASP A 91 -31.93 -13.23 -19.35
CA ASP A 91 -31.15 -12.47 -20.34
C ASP A 91 -29.66 -12.86 -20.42
N SER A 92 -29.17 -13.77 -19.57
CA SER A 92 -27.76 -14.20 -19.58
C SER A 92 -27.46 -15.36 -20.52
N THR A 93 -28.44 -15.90 -21.28
CA THR A 93 -28.20 -16.88 -22.32
C THR A 93 -28.05 -16.25 -23.72
N SER A 94 -27.26 -15.19 -23.85
CA SER A 94 -26.77 -14.76 -25.14
C SER A 94 -25.54 -15.61 -25.49
N LYS A 95 -25.73 -16.35 -26.60
CA LYS A 95 -24.80 -17.25 -27.27
C LYS A 95 -23.34 -16.76 -27.16
N GLY A 96 -22.51 -17.55 -26.51
CA GLY A 96 -21.06 -17.37 -26.50
C GLY A 96 -20.55 -17.32 -27.96
N SER A 97 -19.78 -16.30 -28.25
CA SER A 97 -18.97 -16.19 -29.44
C SER A 97 -17.96 -17.35 -29.46
N ALA A 98 -17.84 -18.04 -30.57
CA ALA A 98 -17.05 -19.25 -30.78
C ALA A 98 -15.52 -19.02 -30.78
N TYR A 99 -15.03 -18.18 -29.87
CA TYR A 99 -13.59 -17.89 -29.67
C TYR A 99 -13.12 -18.01 -28.23
N ASP A 100 -13.86 -18.67 -27.35
CA ASP A 100 -13.33 -19.12 -26.07
C ASP A 100 -12.43 -20.34 -26.31
N MET A 101 -11.14 -20.06 -26.46
CA MET A 101 -10.10 -21.09 -26.43
C MET A 101 -10.06 -21.66 -25.01
N GLU A 102 -10.64 -22.87 -24.85
CA GLU A 102 -10.48 -23.64 -23.61
C GLU A 102 -9.00 -23.89 -23.35
N LEU A 103 -8.47 -23.22 -22.34
CA LEU A 103 -7.19 -23.59 -21.76
C LEU A 103 -7.38 -24.93 -21.01
N PRO A 104 -6.50 -25.94 -21.22
CA PRO A 104 -6.63 -27.21 -20.54
C PRO A 104 -6.50 -27.02 -19.02
N PRO A 105 -7.22 -27.81 -18.20
CA PRO A 105 -7.20 -27.70 -16.75
C PRO A 105 -5.86 -28.17 -16.20
N THR A 106 -4.93 -27.25 -16.02
CA THR A 106 -3.74 -27.45 -15.20
C THR A 106 -3.94 -26.77 -13.87
N SER A 107 -4.65 -27.42 -12.97
CA SER A 107 -4.59 -27.05 -11.55
C SER A 107 -4.78 -28.29 -10.68
N VAL A 108 -3.70 -28.63 -9.99
CA VAL A 108 -3.75 -29.45 -8.78
C VAL A 108 -4.64 -28.68 -7.78
N PRO A 109 -5.72 -29.26 -7.25
CA PRO A 109 -6.58 -28.55 -6.33
C PRO A 109 -5.83 -28.23 -5.04
N ASN A 110 -5.68 -26.94 -4.76
CA ASN A 110 -5.22 -26.45 -3.48
C ASN A 110 -6.41 -26.53 -2.50
N PRO A 111 -6.38 -27.35 -1.43
CA PRO A 111 -7.54 -27.62 -0.59
C PRO A 111 -7.99 -26.45 0.30
N ALA A 112 -7.40 -25.26 0.18
CA ALA A 112 -7.66 -24.11 1.07
C ALA A 112 -8.49 -22.98 0.44
N SER A 113 -9.00 -23.09 -0.79
CA SER A 113 -9.80 -22.04 -1.44
C SER A 113 -10.89 -22.59 -2.35
N SER A 114 -11.84 -23.34 -1.79
CA SER A 114 -13.07 -23.69 -2.51
C SER A 114 -14.06 -22.53 -2.45
N GLY A 115 -13.82 -21.46 -3.19
CA GLY A 115 -14.85 -20.49 -3.50
C GLY A 115 -15.93 -21.13 -4.38
N ILE A 116 -17.18 -20.69 -4.22
CA ILE A 116 -18.29 -21.13 -5.05
C ILE A 116 -18.15 -20.44 -6.40
N SER A 117 -18.10 -21.19 -7.49
CA SER A 117 -18.02 -20.63 -8.83
C SER A 117 -19.26 -19.78 -9.11
N ALA A 118 -19.07 -18.49 -9.35
CA ALA A 118 -20.11 -17.54 -9.73
C ALA A 118 -19.50 -16.44 -10.60
N SER A 119 -20.15 -16.11 -11.71
CA SER A 119 -19.74 -15.02 -12.57
C SER A 119 -20.04 -13.65 -11.93
N ALA A 120 -19.45 -12.59 -12.48
CA ALA A 120 -19.79 -11.22 -12.11
C ALA A 120 -21.28 -10.91 -12.35
N ASP A 121 -21.84 -11.44 -13.43
CA ASP A 121 -23.24 -11.27 -13.77
C ASP A 121 -24.18 -11.91 -12.75
N ASP A 122 -23.87 -13.13 -12.30
CA ASP A 122 -24.64 -13.84 -11.27
C ASP A 122 -24.62 -13.06 -9.96
N LEU A 123 -23.43 -12.64 -9.51
CA LEU A 123 -23.31 -11.87 -8.28
C LEU A 123 -24.10 -10.55 -8.36
N LEU A 124 -23.91 -9.79 -9.45
CA LEU A 124 -24.54 -8.47 -9.60
C LEU A 124 -26.06 -8.59 -9.71
N ALA A 125 -26.59 -9.66 -10.33
CA ALA A 125 -28.03 -9.92 -10.38
C ALA A 125 -28.59 -10.18 -8.97
N VAL A 126 -27.93 -11.04 -8.19
CA VAL A 126 -28.32 -11.33 -6.80
C VAL A 126 -28.23 -10.08 -5.94
N ALA A 127 -27.12 -9.35 -6.01
CA ALA A 127 -26.91 -8.13 -5.23
C ALA A 127 -27.96 -7.05 -5.55
N ALA A 128 -28.28 -6.84 -6.83
CA ALA A 128 -29.30 -5.88 -7.27
C ALA A 128 -30.68 -6.20 -6.68
N GLU A 129 -31.08 -7.46 -6.68
CA GLU A 129 -32.37 -7.87 -6.13
C GLU A 129 -32.42 -7.71 -4.60
N TRP A 130 -31.34 -8.08 -3.91
CA TRP A 130 -31.26 -7.93 -2.45
C TRP A 130 -31.18 -6.46 -2.01
N LEU A 131 -30.58 -5.57 -2.80
CA LEU A 131 -30.58 -4.13 -2.55
C LEU A 131 -31.94 -3.49 -2.77
N ARG A 132 -32.73 -3.96 -3.75
CA ARG A 132 -34.04 -3.42 -4.08
C ARG A 132 -35.07 -3.70 -3.00
N GLN A 133 -34.93 -4.83 -2.29
CA GLN A 133 -35.90 -5.22 -1.26
C GLN A 133 -35.54 -4.62 0.11
N PRO A 134 -36.52 -4.02 0.84
CA PRO A 134 -36.30 -3.51 2.19
C PRO A 134 -36.30 -4.68 3.20
N ARG A 135 -35.22 -5.48 3.21
CA ARG A 135 -35.06 -6.64 4.11
C ARG A 135 -34.23 -6.23 5.32
N THR A 136 -34.87 -5.70 6.35
CA THR A 136 -34.20 -5.32 7.61
C THR A 136 -33.91 -6.51 8.51
N GLU A 137 -34.68 -7.60 8.42
CA GLU A 137 -34.50 -8.78 9.25
C GLU A 137 -33.27 -9.63 8.88
N LYS A 138 -32.91 -9.64 7.61
CA LYS A 138 -31.79 -10.44 7.08
C LYS A 138 -30.94 -9.63 6.09
N PRO A 139 -30.25 -8.59 6.56
CA PRO A 139 -29.44 -7.78 5.66
C PRO A 139 -28.22 -8.58 5.16
N VAL A 140 -27.91 -8.43 3.87
CA VAL A 140 -26.76 -9.05 3.22
C VAL A 140 -25.77 -7.98 2.77
N ALA A 141 -24.49 -8.16 3.07
CA ALA A 141 -23.43 -7.33 2.50
C ALA A 141 -22.73 -8.08 1.36
N PHE A 142 -22.67 -7.45 0.19
CA PHE A 142 -21.96 -7.93 -0.98
C PHE A 142 -20.65 -7.13 -1.10
N VAL A 143 -19.51 -7.81 -0.99
CA VAL A 143 -18.17 -7.20 -1.02
C VAL A 143 -17.46 -7.70 -2.28
N LEU A 144 -17.27 -6.80 -3.24
CA LEU A 144 -16.47 -7.08 -4.44
C LEU A 144 -15.02 -6.73 -4.12
N ASP A 145 -14.21 -7.77 -3.93
CA ASP A 145 -12.77 -7.61 -3.70
C ASP A 145 -12.03 -7.51 -5.02
N TRP A 146 -10.94 -6.75 -5.04
CA TRP A 146 -10.15 -6.46 -6.23
C TRP A 146 -10.99 -5.90 -7.40
N THR A 147 -11.89 -4.99 -7.10
CA THR A 147 -12.83 -4.40 -8.08
C THR A 147 -12.10 -3.74 -9.26
N GLN A 148 -10.86 -3.31 -9.10
CA GLN A 148 -10.04 -2.78 -10.19
C GLN A 148 -9.83 -3.78 -11.34
N TYR A 149 -9.90 -5.08 -11.07
CA TYR A 149 -9.76 -6.11 -12.10
C TYR A 149 -11.12 -6.52 -12.74
N LEU A 150 -12.19 -5.90 -12.29
CA LEU A 150 -13.49 -6.03 -12.96
C LEU A 150 -13.52 -5.21 -14.23
N PHE A 151 -12.82 -4.09 -14.26
CA PHE A 151 -12.73 -3.18 -15.39
C PHE A 151 -11.30 -3.21 -15.98
N GLY A 152 -11.22 -3.16 -17.31
CA GLY A 152 -9.94 -3.00 -18.02
C GLY A 152 -9.48 -1.54 -18.04
N SER A 153 -9.32 -0.97 -19.24
CA SER A 153 -8.99 0.44 -19.36
C SER A 153 -10.19 1.32 -19.06
N VAL A 154 -10.04 2.24 -18.08
CA VAL A 154 -11.10 3.18 -17.67
C VAL A 154 -11.65 4.02 -18.85
N ASN A 155 -10.80 4.29 -19.85
CA ASN A 155 -11.15 5.09 -21.03
C ASN A 155 -11.73 4.26 -22.18
N SER A 156 -11.69 2.92 -22.10
CA SER A 156 -12.14 2.02 -23.17
C SER A 156 -12.75 0.75 -22.58
N LEU A 157 -13.98 0.88 -22.07
CA LEU A 157 -14.72 -0.25 -21.52
C LEU A 157 -15.32 -1.12 -22.63
N SER A 158 -15.19 -2.43 -22.50
CA SER A 158 -15.90 -3.42 -23.32
C SER A 158 -17.40 -3.38 -23.05
N GLU A 159 -18.20 -4.03 -23.90
CA GLU A 159 -19.67 -4.12 -23.75
C GLU A 159 -20.06 -4.75 -22.39
N ASN A 160 -19.39 -5.84 -22.01
CA ASN A 160 -19.64 -6.50 -20.74
C ASN A 160 -19.33 -5.59 -19.53
N GLU A 161 -18.21 -4.86 -19.58
CA GLU A 161 -17.81 -3.93 -18.51
C GLU A 161 -18.79 -2.75 -18.39
N ARG A 162 -19.30 -2.25 -19.51
CA ARG A 162 -20.37 -1.26 -19.50
C ARG A 162 -21.65 -1.83 -18.88
N GLY A 163 -21.98 -3.08 -19.20
CA GLY A 163 -23.10 -3.80 -18.60
C GLY A 163 -22.95 -3.91 -17.07
N TRP A 164 -21.78 -4.27 -16.58
CA TRP A 164 -21.51 -4.34 -15.13
C TRP A 164 -21.58 -2.97 -14.45
N LEU A 165 -21.04 -1.93 -15.10
CA LEU A 165 -21.11 -0.56 -14.60
C LEU A 165 -22.55 -0.08 -14.47
N LEU A 166 -23.39 -0.34 -15.48
CA LEU A 166 -24.80 -0.02 -15.44
C LEU A 166 -25.53 -0.78 -14.33
N ARG A 167 -25.27 -2.07 -14.16
CA ARG A 167 -25.88 -2.89 -13.09
C ARG A 167 -25.49 -2.41 -11.70
N LEU A 168 -24.21 -2.06 -11.47
CA LEU A 168 -23.75 -1.47 -10.22
C LEU A 168 -24.49 -0.14 -9.90
N GLY A 169 -24.56 0.74 -10.89
CA GLY A 169 -25.29 2.01 -10.77
C GLY A 169 -26.78 1.81 -10.53
N GLN A 170 -27.43 0.89 -11.27
CA GLN A 170 -28.85 0.58 -11.14
C GLN A 170 -29.15 -0.06 -9.78
N ALA A 171 -28.35 -1.04 -9.35
CA ALA A 171 -28.54 -1.72 -8.07
C ALA A 171 -28.54 -0.73 -6.89
N THR A 172 -27.64 0.24 -6.91
CA THR A 172 -27.58 1.26 -5.84
C THR A 172 -28.67 2.33 -5.98
N ARG A 173 -29.04 2.72 -7.19
CA ARG A 173 -30.11 3.70 -7.45
C ARG A 173 -31.50 3.16 -7.08
N ASP A 174 -31.77 1.92 -7.45
CA ASP A 174 -33.04 1.27 -7.23
C ASP A 174 -33.14 0.62 -5.85
N ALA A 175 -32.10 0.77 -5.02
CA ALA A 175 -32.07 0.24 -3.67
C ALA A 175 -33.22 0.82 -2.81
N ALA A 176 -33.82 -0.05 -2.00
CA ALA A 176 -34.93 0.35 -1.15
C ALA A 176 -34.57 1.48 -0.19
N VAL A 177 -35.39 2.49 -0.15
CA VAL A 177 -35.24 3.63 0.79
C VAL A 177 -36.12 3.35 2.02
N VAL A 178 -35.48 3.40 3.19
CA VAL A 178 -36.19 3.25 4.46
C VAL A 178 -36.95 4.53 4.77
N ARG A 179 -38.27 4.40 4.97
CA ARG A 179 -39.16 5.53 5.25
C ARG A 179 -39.63 5.57 6.71
N ASN A 180 -39.50 4.48 7.45
CA ASN A 180 -39.99 4.39 8.82
C ASN A 180 -38.91 4.81 9.82
N ALA A 181 -39.26 5.67 10.77
CA ALA A 181 -38.33 6.18 11.79
C ALA A 181 -37.71 5.04 12.64
N GLU A 182 -38.45 3.98 12.90
CA GLU A 182 -38.00 2.80 13.65
C GLU A 182 -36.91 1.99 12.95
N SER A 183 -36.86 2.07 11.61
CA SER A 183 -35.87 1.37 10.78
C SER A 183 -34.65 2.23 10.46
N ILE A 184 -34.64 3.49 10.89
CA ILE A 184 -33.47 4.37 10.72
C ILE A 184 -32.31 3.85 11.56
N GLY A 185 -31.17 3.61 10.92
CA GLY A 185 -29.98 3.08 11.58
C GLY A 185 -29.89 1.56 11.66
N GLN A 186 -30.95 0.83 11.26
CA GLN A 186 -30.86 -0.62 11.10
C GLN A 186 -30.09 -0.95 9.80
N PRO A 187 -29.26 -2.02 9.83
CA PRO A 187 -28.50 -2.41 8.63
C PRO A 187 -29.48 -2.89 7.55
N GLN A 188 -29.17 -2.53 6.32
CA GLN A 188 -29.86 -2.98 5.13
C GLN A 188 -28.84 -3.52 4.14
N SER A 189 -29.28 -4.33 3.16
CA SER A 189 -28.36 -4.91 2.17
C SER A 189 -27.47 -3.84 1.55
N LEU A 190 -26.18 -4.12 1.45
CA LEU A 190 -25.10 -3.18 1.14
C LEU A 190 -24.21 -3.74 0.04
N LEU A 191 -23.74 -2.86 -0.84
CA LEU A 191 -22.70 -3.15 -1.82
C LEU A 191 -21.41 -2.44 -1.42
N VAL A 192 -20.32 -3.19 -1.31
CA VAL A 192 -18.99 -2.66 -0.98
C VAL A 192 -18.03 -3.00 -2.10
N LEU A 193 -17.33 -2.01 -2.62
CA LEU A 193 -16.27 -2.17 -3.61
C LEU A 193 -14.92 -1.95 -2.96
N LEU A 194 -13.99 -2.91 -3.11
CA LEU A 194 -12.61 -2.78 -2.62
C LEU A 194 -11.67 -2.59 -3.80
N CYS A 195 -10.85 -1.53 -3.76
CA CYS A 195 -9.87 -1.26 -4.81
C CYS A 195 -8.61 -0.57 -4.27
N GLY A 196 -7.49 -0.73 -4.95
CA GLY A 196 -6.21 -0.12 -4.58
C GLY A 196 -6.17 1.41 -4.76
N GLY A 197 -7.10 1.98 -5.55
CA GLY A 197 -7.20 3.42 -5.78
C GLY A 197 -8.41 3.76 -6.63
N LEU A 198 -8.92 4.98 -6.52
CA LEU A 198 -10.10 5.40 -7.29
C LEU A 198 -9.82 5.53 -8.79
N ASN A 199 -8.60 5.89 -9.16
CA ASN A 199 -8.17 6.07 -10.55
C ASN A 199 -8.25 4.79 -11.42
N VAL A 200 -8.40 3.63 -10.79
CA VAL A 200 -8.56 2.33 -11.48
C VAL A 200 -10.02 1.94 -11.68
N LEU A 201 -10.97 2.74 -11.17
CA LEU A 201 -12.39 2.56 -11.37
C LEU A 201 -12.94 3.58 -12.37
N PRO A 202 -14.01 3.24 -13.13
CA PRO A 202 -14.68 4.21 -13.98
C PRO A 202 -15.17 5.42 -13.17
N PRO A 203 -14.84 6.66 -13.60
CA PRO A 203 -15.16 7.89 -12.85
C PRO A 203 -16.65 8.05 -12.52
N SER A 204 -17.53 7.50 -13.35
CA SER A 204 -18.99 7.53 -13.13
C SER A 204 -19.45 6.79 -11.87
N LEU A 205 -18.62 5.90 -11.30
CA LEU A 205 -18.94 5.24 -10.04
C LEU A 205 -18.73 6.15 -8.83
N TYR A 206 -17.78 7.07 -8.87
CA TYR A 206 -17.40 7.84 -7.69
C TYR A 206 -17.46 9.35 -7.91
N LEU A 207 -17.12 9.85 -9.10
CA LEU A 207 -17.04 11.28 -9.33
C LEU A 207 -18.44 11.92 -9.38
N ASN A 208 -18.75 12.75 -8.38
CA ASN A 208 -20.06 13.39 -8.22
C ASN A 208 -21.24 12.41 -8.16
N ASN A 209 -21.00 11.17 -7.73
CA ASN A 209 -22.04 10.15 -7.63
C ASN A 209 -22.58 10.06 -6.19
N PRO A 210 -23.80 10.53 -5.91
CA PRO A 210 -24.35 10.50 -4.55
C PRO A 210 -24.71 9.09 -4.06
N LEU A 211 -24.72 8.10 -4.94
CA LEU A 211 -25.11 6.71 -4.63
C LEU A 211 -24.01 5.95 -3.90
N PHE A 212 -22.76 6.30 -4.15
CA PHE A 212 -21.59 5.71 -3.50
C PHE A 212 -20.94 6.68 -2.51
N ARG A 213 -20.44 6.13 -1.43
CA ARG A 213 -19.57 6.83 -0.49
C ARG A 213 -18.16 6.28 -0.58
N GLU A 214 -17.21 7.15 -0.83
CA GLU A 214 -15.80 6.82 -0.86
C GLU A 214 -15.21 6.95 0.55
N ILE A 215 -14.43 5.95 0.95
CA ILE A 215 -13.68 5.94 2.20
C ILE A 215 -12.27 5.49 1.90
N ALA A 216 -11.31 6.35 2.17
CA ALA A 216 -9.91 6.04 2.00
C ALA A 216 -9.38 5.21 3.18
N ILE A 217 -8.67 4.12 2.88
CA ILE A 217 -7.87 3.38 3.84
C ILE A 217 -6.44 3.92 3.75
N PRO A 218 -5.99 4.75 4.71
CA PRO A 218 -4.66 5.35 4.65
C PRO A 218 -3.57 4.36 5.03
N LEU A 219 -2.33 4.69 4.72
CA LEU A 219 -1.17 4.06 5.32
C LEU A 219 -1.16 4.31 6.84
N PRO A 220 -0.53 3.41 7.62
CA PRO A 220 -0.51 3.52 9.07
C PRO A 220 0.09 4.84 9.56
N THR A 221 -0.61 5.52 10.46
CA THR A 221 -0.07 6.69 11.15
C THR A 221 1.09 6.30 12.07
N ARG A 222 1.85 7.27 12.58
CA ARG A 222 2.93 7.03 13.54
C ARG A 222 2.46 6.20 14.75
N GLN A 223 1.31 6.54 15.31
CA GLN A 223 0.75 5.83 16.47
C GLN A 223 0.39 4.37 16.14
N ILE A 224 -0.18 4.13 14.97
CA ILE A 224 -0.53 2.80 14.50
C ILE A 224 0.74 1.97 14.29
N ARG A 225 1.77 2.54 13.65
CA ARG A 225 3.08 1.87 13.47
C ARG A 225 3.73 1.52 14.82
N GLU A 226 3.71 2.46 15.77
CA GLU A 226 4.23 2.23 17.12
C GLU A 226 3.51 1.07 17.80
N SER A 227 2.18 1.03 17.75
CA SER A 227 1.38 -0.06 18.29
C SER A 227 1.71 -1.40 17.64
N ALA A 228 1.89 -1.44 16.30
CA ALA A 228 2.24 -2.65 15.58
C ALA A 228 3.64 -3.15 15.95
N VAL A 229 4.62 -2.25 16.05
CA VAL A 229 5.99 -2.60 16.47
C VAL A 229 6.00 -3.14 17.90
N LEU A 230 5.29 -2.49 18.82
CA LEU A 230 5.20 -2.95 20.22
C LEU A 230 4.47 -4.29 20.34
N GLY A 231 3.44 -4.55 19.53
CA GLY A 231 2.77 -5.85 19.44
C GLY A 231 3.71 -6.97 18.97
N LEU A 232 4.75 -6.63 18.21
CA LEU A 232 5.74 -7.56 17.68
C LEU A 232 7.10 -7.53 18.43
N LYS A 233 7.19 -6.84 19.58
CA LYS A 233 8.46 -6.64 20.31
C LYS A 233 9.21 -7.95 20.61
N GLU A 234 8.49 -9.00 20.95
CA GLU A 234 9.06 -10.34 21.23
C GLU A 234 9.50 -11.08 19.96
N VAL A 235 8.99 -10.66 18.81
CA VAL A 235 9.37 -11.22 17.51
C VAL A 235 10.64 -10.58 16.98
N PHE A 236 10.82 -9.27 17.20
CA PHE A 236 12.04 -8.56 16.80
C PHE A 236 13.26 -9.04 17.58
N ARG A 237 14.33 -9.37 16.86
CA ARG A 237 15.65 -9.72 17.43
C ARG A 237 16.61 -8.56 17.20
N LEU A 238 16.52 -7.54 18.09
CA LEU A 238 17.31 -6.31 17.97
C LEU A 238 18.06 -6.01 19.26
N GLN A 239 19.22 -5.36 19.14
CA GLN A 239 20.03 -4.86 20.24
C GLN A 239 20.38 -3.38 19.98
N PRO A 240 20.00 -2.45 20.89
CA PRO A 240 19.20 -2.71 22.09
C PRO A 240 17.76 -3.10 21.75
N PRO A 241 17.04 -3.78 22.67
CA PRO A 241 15.65 -4.17 22.47
C PRO A 241 14.75 -2.92 22.41
N LEU A 242 13.70 -2.98 21.59
CA LEU A 242 12.73 -1.90 21.45
C LEU A 242 11.87 -1.78 22.71
N GLN A 243 12.04 -0.71 23.48
CA GLN A 243 11.30 -0.44 24.71
C GLN A 243 10.31 0.70 24.50
N GLN A 244 9.13 0.58 25.10
CA GLN A 244 8.12 1.64 25.06
C GLN A 244 8.67 2.93 25.69
N GLY A 245 8.54 4.06 24.98
CA GLY A 245 9.08 5.35 25.39
C GLY A 245 10.60 5.50 25.18
N GLY A 246 11.29 4.46 24.69
CA GLY A 246 12.71 4.51 24.36
C GLY A 246 12.96 5.28 23.05
N ARG A 247 14.14 5.88 22.95
CA ARG A 247 14.55 6.64 21.77
C ARG A 247 14.69 5.74 20.53
N GLU A 248 15.25 4.55 20.71
CA GLU A 248 15.41 3.57 19.62
C GLU A 248 14.09 3.18 19.01
N LEU A 249 13.02 3.02 19.83
CA LEU A 249 11.68 2.76 19.32
C LEU A 249 11.17 3.95 18.52
N ALA A 250 11.34 5.18 19.03
CA ALA A 250 10.89 6.39 18.35
C ALA A 250 11.57 6.54 16.98
N ASP A 251 12.91 6.43 16.94
CA ASP A 251 13.72 6.53 15.72
C ASP A 251 13.36 5.41 14.72
N PHE A 252 13.09 4.19 15.21
CA PHE A 252 12.67 3.06 14.37
C PHE A 252 11.29 3.30 13.76
N VAL A 253 10.31 3.72 14.56
CA VAL A 253 8.93 4.02 14.11
C VAL A 253 8.91 5.17 13.10
N ASP A 254 9.74 6.20 13.32
CA ASP A 254 9.89 7.31 12.37
C ASP A 254 10.57 6.82 11.06
N GLY A 255 11.54 5.92 11.18
CA GLY A 255 12.13 5.24 10.04
C GLY A 255 11.16 4.38 9.22
N LEU A 256 10.05 3.94 9.78
CA LEU A 256 8.99 3.18 9.11
C LEU A 256 7.94 4.06 8.42
N GLU A 257 8.16 5.37 8.29
CA GLU A 257 7.24 6.25 7.56
C GLU A 257 6.98 5.75 6.13
N GLY A 258 5.70 5.67 5.74
CA GLY A 258 5.29 5.17 4.44
C GLY A 258 5.24 3.64 4.31
N GLN A 259 5.60 2.89 5.36
CA GLN A 259 5.52 1.43 5.36
C GLN A 259 4.15 0.94 5.83
N SER A 260 3.72 -0.20 5.29
CA SER A 260 2.50 -0.90 5.68
C SER A 260 2.69 -1.71 6.99
N ILE A 261 1.61 -2.16 7.60
CA ILE A 261 1.68 -3.08 8.76
C ILE A 261 2.29 -4.42 8.32
N ARG A 262 1.99 -4.85 7.11
CA ARG A 262 2.57 -6.07 6.53
C ARG A 262 4.09 -5.96 6.40
N ASP A 263 4.61 -4.78 6.04
CA ASP A 263 6.06 -4.54 5.98
C ASP A 263 6.69 -4.62 7.38
N ILE A 264 6.01 -4.12 8.41
CA ILE A 264 6.47 -4.23 9.80
C ILE A 264 6.55 -5.70 10.23
N HIS A 265 5.57 -6.53 9.87
CA HIS A 265 5.61 -7.96 10.11
C HIS A 265 6.75 -8.65 9.36
N ASN A 266 7.00 -8.26 8.11
CA ASN A 266 8.11 -8.79 7.31
C ASN A 266 9.47 -8.41 7.91
N LEU A 267 9.61 -7.16 8.39
CA LEU A 267 10.80 -6.70 9.10
C LEU A 267 11.05 -7.50 10.38
N ALA A 268 10.02 -7.80 11.15
CA ALA A 268 10.16 -8.62 12.35
C ALA A 268 10.66 -10.05 12.01
N ARG A 269 10.14 -10.65 10.93
CA ARG A 269 10.65 -11.94 10.42
C ARG A 269 12.09 -11.84 9.94
N LEU A 270 12.40 -10.80 9.15
CA LEU A 270 13.75 -10.57 8.64
C LEU A 270 14.77 -10.43 9.76
N SER A 271 14.44 -9.74 10.86
CA SER A 271 15.32 -9.61 12.02
C SER A 271 15.72 -10.93 12.68
N ARG A 272 14.91 -11.99 12.48
CA ARG A 272 15.22 -13.35 12.99
C ARG A 272 16.00 -14.20 11.99
N GLN A 273 15.82 -13.95 10.70
CA GLN A 273 16.54 -14.66 9.66
C GLN A 273 17.99 -14.19 9.51
N GLU A 274 18.21 -12.90 9.73
CA GLU A 274 19.52 -12.27 9.57
C GLU A 274 20.28 -12.23 10.90
N THR A 275 21.31 -13.06 11.02
CA THR A 275 22.14 -13.15 12.23
C THR A 275 23.08 -11.98 12.42
N GLU A 276 23.47 -11.30 11.34
CA GLU A 276 24.38 -10.16 11.32
C GLU A 276 23.69 -8.82 11.66
N VAL A 277 22.36 -8.77 11.56
CA VAL A 277 21.59 -7.56 11.86
C VAL A 277 21.30 -7.48 13.34
N SER A 278 21.97 -6.57 14.01
CA SER A 278 21.81 -6.37 15.46
C SER A 278 21.03 -5.11 15.84
N SER A 279 20.96 -4.09 14.97
CA SER A 279 20.31 -2.82 15.29
C SER A 279 19.08 -2.54 14.43
N ALA A 280 18.15 -1.75 14.97
CA ALA A 280 16.96 -1.29 14.26
C ALA A 280 17.31 -0.56 12.95
N GLN A 281 18.36 0.28 12.99
CA GLN A 281 18.81 1.02 11.81
C GLN A 281 19.39 0.10 10.73
N SER A 282 20.19 -0.88 11.11
CA SER A 282 20.75 -1.88 10.16
C SER A 282 19.65 -2.68 9.50
N LEU A 283 18.60 -3.03 10.26
CA LEU A 283 17.44 -3.75 9.74
C LEU A 283 16.67 -2.92 8.70
N LEU A 284 16.42 -1.63 8.98
CA LEU A 284 15.77 -0.73 8.02
C LEU A 284 16.59 -0.55 6.75
N ASN A 285 17.90 -0.41 6.88
CA ASN A 285 18.79 -0.28 5.73
C ASN A 285 18.79 -1.55 4.88
N LEU A 286 18.85 -2.72 5.52
CA LEU A 286 18.77 -4.01 4.82
C LEU A 286 17.43 -4.15 4.07
N TYR A 287 16.33 -3.80 4.71
CA TYR A 287 14.99 -3.92 4.10
C TYR A 287 14.82 -3.00 2.89
N ARG A 288 15.30 -1.75 2.98
CA ARG A 288 15.15 -0.74 1.93
C ARG A 288 16.11 -0.94 0.75
N HIS A 289 17.33 -1.38 1.03
CA HIS A 289 18.43 -1.36 0.08
C HIS A 289 19.02 -2.75 -0.22
N GLY A 290 18.53 -3.78 0.48
CA GLY A 290 19.12 -5.12 0.44
C GLY A 290 20.48 -5.18 1.12
N ARG A 291 21.20 -6.29 0.96
CA ARG A 291 22.58 -6.47 1.45
C ARG A 291 23.56 -5.63 0.63
N ARG A 292 23.34 -4.35 0.56
CA ARG A 292 24.38 -3.44 0.07
C ARG A 292 25.24 -3.06 1.26
N HIS A 293 26.46 -3.54 1.30
CA HIS A 293 27.47 -2.94 2.16
C HIS A 293 27.50 -1.46 1.81
N SER A 294 27.12 -0.61 2.78
CA SER A 294 27.25 0.82 2.59
C SER A 294 28.73 1.07 2.29
N PRO A 295 29.11 1.70 1.16
CA PRO A 295 30.50 2.02 0.91
C PRO A 295 31.15 2.85 2.04
N TRP A 296 30.30 3.54 2.82
CA TRP A 296 30.69 4.26 4.03
C TRP A 296 31.11 3.35 5.18
N GLU A 297 30.56 2.13 5.28
CA GLU A 297 30.96 1.10 6.28
C GLU A 297 32.30 0.45 5.92
N GLN A 298 32.67 0.50 4.65
CA GLN A 298 33.97 0.04 4.14
C GLN A 298 35.08 1.11 4.26
N LEU A 299 34.70 2.35 4.61
CA LEU A 299 35.65 3.39 4.92
C LEU A 299 36.26 3.12 6.30
N ASP A 300 37.50 2.71 6.32
CA ASP A 300 38.30 2.59 7.53
C ASP A 300 39.32 3.76 7.63
N HIS A 301 39.93 3.89 8.80
CA HIS A 301 40.95 4.91 9.03
C HIS A 301 42.12 4.80 8.04
N LYS A 302 42.48 3.59 7.60
CA LYS A 302 43.59 3.36 6.67
C LYS A 302 43.23 3.91 5.28
N LYS A 303 42.02 3.62 4.81
CA LYS A 303 41.52 4.13 3.53
C LYS A 303 41.43 5.66 3.53
N LEU A 304 41.01 6.28 4.64
CA LEU A 304 40.96 7.74 4.76
C LEU A 304 42.37 8.40 4.78
N GLN A 305 43.40 7.70 5.24
CA GLN A 305 44.78 8.20 5.19
C GLN A 305 45.32 8.26 3.77
N THR A 306 44.90 7.37 2.87
CA THR A 306 45.33 7.29 1.48
C THR A 306 44.58 8.23 0.53
N ILE A 307 43.57 8.95 1.01
CA ILE A 307 42.70 9.76 0.15
C ILE A 307 43.43 10.82 -0.67
N VAL A 308 44.36 11.52 -0.01
CA VAL A 308 45.13 12.61 -0.69
C VAL A 308 45.98 12.04 -1.81
N GLU A 309 46.66 10.92 -1.56
CA GLU A 309 47.46 10.24 -2.58
C GLU A 309 46.57 9.69 -3.70
N THR A 310 45.48 9.03 -3.39
CA THR A 310 44.57 8.41 -4.36
C THR A 310 43.92 9.46 -5.26
N LEU A 311 43.36 10.52 -4.72
CA LEU A 311 42.78 11.61 -5.51
C LEU A 311 43.85 12.38 -6.28
N GLY A 312 45.04 12.57 -5.68
CA GLY A 312 46.19 13.26 -6.31
C GLY A 312 46.81 12.49 -7.45
N ARG A 313 46.54 11.18 -7.62
CA ARG A 313 46.97 10.43 -8.83
C ARG A 313 46.22 10.86 -10.08
N ARG A 314 44.91 11.16 -9.95
CA ARG A 314 44.06 11.58 -11.07
C ARG A 314 44.05 13.13 -11.25
N VAL A 315 43.98 13.87 -10.16
CA VAL A 315 43.83 15.34 -10.17
C VAL A 315 45.14 15.98 -9.74
N LYS A 316 45.89 16.49 -10.70
CA LYS A 316 47.22 17.14 -10.49
C LYS A 316 47.08 18.62 -10.21
N GLY A 317 47.93 19.12 -9.32
CA GLY A 317 48.05 20.57 -9.05
C GLY A 317 46.95 21.17 -8.19
N GLN A 318 46.02 20.33 -7.60
CA GLN A 318 44.87 20.79 -6.80
C GLN A 318 44.98 20.32 -5.36
N GLY A 319 46.14 20.38 -4.75
CA GLY A 319 46.37 19.86 -3.38
C GLY A 319 45.46 20.46 -2.32
N GLU A 320 45.19 21.78 -2.36
CA GLU A 320 44.30 22.45 -1.38
C GLU A 320 42.85 21.99 -1.50
N ALA A 321 42.36 21.79 -2.74
CA ALA A 321 41.02 21.28 -2.98
C ALA A 321 40.88 19.84 -2.46
N ILE A 322 41.86 18.98 -2.74
CA ILE A 322 41.91 17.58 -2.26
C ILE A 322 41.94 17.53 -0.73
N GLU A 323 42.71 18.39 -0.07
CA GLU A 323 42.78 18.45 1.39
C GLU A 323 41.44 18.94 2.00
N SER A 324 40.74 19.85 1.32
CA SER A 324 39.42 20.30 1.73
C SER A 324 38.39 19.17 1.63
N VAL A 325 38.44 18.38 0.57
CA VAL A 325 37.63 17.16 0.41
C VAL A 325 37.93 16.16 1.53
N ARG A 326 39.21 15.90 1.82
CA ARG A 326 39.63 15.02 2.91
C ARG A 326 39.00 15.43 4.24
N ARG A 327 39.07 16.72 4.59
CA ARG A 327 38.47 17.24 5.82
C ARG A 327 36.97 17.00 5.92
N ILE A 328 36.25 17.20 4.82
CA ILE A 328 34.80 16.95 4.77
C ILE A 328 34.51 15.47 4.93
N LEU A 329 35.22 14.59 4.25
CA LEU A 329 35.01 13.14 4.34
C LEU A 329 35.37 12.59 5.73
N VAL A 330 36.44 13.11 6.38
CA VAL A 330 36.77 12.75 7.76
C VAL A 330 35.67 13.18 8.72
N ARG A 331 35.12 14.40 8.58
CA ARG A 331 33.98 14.85 9.40
C ARG A 331 32.75 13.99 9.20
N ALA A 332 32.46 13.62 7.95
CA ALA A 332 31.33 12.74 7.63
C ALA A 332 31.51 11.35 8.25
N PHE A 333 32.73 10.80 8.22
CA PHE A 333 33.06 9.51 8.80
C PHE A 333 32.97 9.50 10.33
N THR A 334 33.48 10.57 10.98
CA THR A 334 33.43 10.69 12.43
C THR A 334 32.05 11.09 13.00
N GLY A 335 31.06 11.31 12.15
CA GLY A 335 29.71 11.73 12.55
C GLY A 335 29.62 13.18 13.03
N LEU A 336 30.70 13.96 12.96
CA LEU A 336 30.75 15.34 13.42
C LEU A 336 30.04 16.33 12.46
N SER A 337 29.61 15.91 11.29
CA SER A 337 28.87 16.73 10.34
C SER A 337 27.43 17.03 10.76
N GLY A 338 26.88 16.33 11.74
CA GLY A 338 25.49 16.46 12.19
C GLY A 338 25.25 17.36 13.41
N LEU A 339 26.29 17.91 14.02
CA LEU A 339 26.17 18.69 15.27
C LEU A 339 25.48 20.05 15.09
N GLN A 340 25.32 20.56 13.88
CA GLN A 340 24.72 21.87 13.60
C GLN A 340 23.29 21.82 13.04
N HIS A 341 22.78 20.66 12.62
CA HIS A 341 21.46 20.54 12.02
C HIS A 341 20.76 19.29 12.55
N SER A 342 19.52 19.46 12.97
CA SER A 342 18.61 18.48 13.55
C SER A 342 18.83 17.01 13.12
N TYR A 343 18.66 16.09 14.06
CA TYR A 343 18.71 14.63 14.05
C TYR A 343 18.00 13.86 12.91
N ARG A 344 17.70 14.50 11.78
CA ARG A 344 17.08 13.80 10.63
C ARG A 344 18.16 13.09 9.82
N GLN A 345 18.10 11.79 9.76
CA GLN A 345 18.98 10.86 9.01
C GLN A 345 19.07 11.10 7.48
N ARG A 346 18.39 12.12 6.95
CA ARG A 346 18.38 12.49 5.54
C ARG A 346 19.31 13.65 5.16
N THR A 347 20.19 14.05 6.06
CA THR A 347 21.15 15.12 5.75
C THR A 347 22.30 14.57 4.89
N PRO A 348 22.73 15.30 3.85
CA PRO A 348 23.90 14.93 3.06
C PRO A 348 25.12 14.75 3.96
N LYS A 349 25.93 13.73 3.70
CA LYS A 349 27.19 13.50 4.44
C LYS A 349 28.20 14.63 4.25
N GLY A 350 28.07 15.37 3.15
CA GLY A 350 28.86 16.57 2.86
C GLY A 350 28.30 17.28 1.63
N VAL A 351 28.56 18.58 1.55
CA VAL A 351 28.27 19.43 0.39
C VAL A 351 29.56 20.03 -0.09
N LEU A 352 29.87 19.85 -1.36
CA LEU A 352 31.08 20.33 -2.03
C LEU A 352 30.68 21.27 -3.16
N PHE A 353 31.26 22.46 -3.18
CA PHE A 353 31.06 23.45 -4.23
C PHE A 353 32.39 23.73 -4.94
N PHE A 354 32.52 23.23 -6.16
CA PHE A 354 33.73 23.40 -6.96
C PHE A 354 33.63 24.61 -7.90
N VAL A 355 34.43 25.61 -7.67
CA VAL A 355 34.48 26.84 -8.47
C VAL A 355 35.85 26.98 -9.16
N GLY A 356 35.86 27.44 -10.38
CA GLY A 356 37.08 27.65 -11.16
C GLY A 356 36.87 27.62 -12.65
N PRO A 357 37.88 27.98 -13.47
CA PRO A 357 37.78 27.95 -14.92
C PRO A 357 37.59 26.53 -15.49
N THR A 358 37.25 26.45 -16.77
CA THR A 358 37.14 25.16 -17.46
C THR A 358 38.47 24.46 -17.53
N GLY A 359 38.54 23.12 -17.43
CA GLY A 359 39.75 22.33 -17.57
C GLY A 359 40.58 22.14 -16.30
N VAL A 360 40.25 22.76 -15.17
CA VAL A 360 41.05 22.65 -13.91
C VAL A 360 40.79 21.35 -13.13
N GLY A 361 39.98 20.43 -13.64
CA GLY A 361 39.75 19.12 -13.02
C GLY A 361 38.56 19.03 -12.08
N LYS A 362 37.56 19.95 -12.09
CA LYS A 362 36.37 19.93 -11.23
C LYS A 362 35.56 18.63 -11.36
N THR A 363 35.23 18.26 -12.58
CA THR A 363 34.47 17.02 -12.86
C THR A 363 35.31 15.78 -12.55
N GLU A 364 36.62 15.84 -12.86
CA GLU A 364 37.53 14.73 -12.57
C GLU A 364 37.69 14.47 -11.07
N LEU A 365 37.71 15.54 -10.27
CA LEU A 365 37.74 15.40 -8.82
C LEU A 365 36.44 14.77 -8.29
N ALA A 366 35.28 15.14 -8.84
CA ALA A 366 34.00 14.54 -8.46
C ALA A 366 33.94 13.03 -8.79
N LYS A 367 34.38 12.64 -9.97
CA LYS A 367 34.52 11.24 -10.37
C LYS A 367 35.51 10.46 -9.52
N SER A 368 36.65 11.05 -9.20
CA SER A 368 37.66 10.44 -8.33
C SER A 368 37.13 10.22 -6.91
N ILE A 369 36.31 11.14 -6.40
CA ILE A 369 35.64 10.97 -5.10
C ILE A 369 34.64 9.82 -5.17
N ALA A 370 33.85 9.71 -6.24
CA ALA A 370 32.91 8.61 -6.44
C ALA A 370 33.63 7.25 -6.48
N GLU A 371 34.70 7.16 -7.27
CA GLU A 371 35.54 5.96 -7.34
C GLU A 371 36.18 5.60 -5.99
N PHE A 372 36.71 6.60 -5.26
CA PHE A 372 37.29 6.39 -3.94
C PHE A 372 36.26 5.85 -2.92
N LEU A 373 35.03 6.40 -2.92
CA LEU A 373 34.00 6.04 -1.97
C LEU A 373 33.30 4.74 -2.35
N PHE A 374 32.96 4.59 -3.63
CA PHE A 374 32.05 3.57 -4.13
C PHE A 374 32.73 2.49 -4.96
N GLY A 375 34.00 2.69 -5.32
CA GLY A 375 34.74 1.76 -6.17
C GLY A 375 34.42 1.88 -7.66
N ASP A 376 33.55 2.84 -8.03
CA ASP A 376 33.10 3.07 -9.40
C ASP A 376 32.97 4.58 -9.64
N GLU A 377 33.54 5.09 -10.71
CA GLU A 377 33.47 6.51 -11.07
C GLU A 377 32.08 6.91 -11.60
N GLU A 378 31.29 5.95 -12.09
CA GLU A 378 29.91 6.16 -12.54
C GLU A 378 28.87 6.10 -11.39
N ALA A 379 29.30 5.79 -10.17
CA ALA A 379 28.44 5.82 -8.98
C ALA A 379 28.07 7.25 -8.54
N CYS A 380 27.90 8.17 -9.49
CA CYS A 380 27.42 9.52 -9.28
C CYS A 380 26.28 9.85 -10.25
N LEU A 381 25.21 10.42 -9.70
CA LEU A 381 24.12 10.96 -10.51
C LEU A 381 24.52 12.36 -11.00
N ARG A 382 24.60 12.53 -12.30
CA ARG A 382 24.91 13.81 -12.94
C ARG A 382 23.64 14.47 -13.47
N PHE A 383 23.39 15.70 -13.05
CA PHE A 383 22.35 16.56 -13.62
C PHE A 383 23.01 17.77 -14.27
N ASP A 384 22.85 17.91 -15.57
CA ASP A 384 23.29 19.11 -16.28
C ASP A 384 22.18 20.15 -16.23
N MET A 385 22.38 21.18 -15.41
CA MET A 385 21.36 22.22 -15.18
C MET A 385 21.03 23.03 -16.43
N SER A 386 21.86 22.97 -17.49
CA SER A 386 21.52 23.59 -18.77
C SER A 386 20.37 22.93 -19.50
N GLU A 387 20.09 21.63 -19.19
CA GLU A 387 18.96 20.89 -19.74
C GLU A 387 17.63 21.24 -19.06
N PHE A 388 17.68 21.93 -17.90
CA PHE A 388 16.51 22.29 -17.09
C PHE A 388 16.08 23.75 -17.28
N ASN A 389 16.49 24.41 -18.35
CA ASN A 389 16.21 25.81 -18.65
C ASN A 389 14.80 26.07 -19.28
N HIS A 390 13.99 25.02 -19.49
CA HIS A 390 12.67 25.12 -20.10
C HIS A 390 11.56 25.06 -19.04
N GLU A 391 10.49 25.82 -19.23
CA GLU A 391 9.25 25.69 -18.45
C GLU A 391 8.78 24.22 -18.44
N HIS A 392 8.55 23.65 -17.25
CA HIS A 392 8.22 22.24 -16.95
C HIS A 392 9.41 21.26 -16.83
N ALA A 393 10.64 21.69 -16.96
CA ALA A 393 11.79 20.81 -16.75
C ALA A 393 12.03 20.48 -15.25
N ASP A 394 11.50 21.30 -14.35
CA ASP A 394 11.48 21.08 -12.89
C ASP A 394 10.72 19.83 -12.49
N GLN A 395 9.65 19.44 -13.22
CA GLN A 395 8.90 18.21 -12.97
C GLN A 395 9.79 16.95 -13.14
N ARG A 396 10.74 16.97 -14.05
CA ARG A 396 11.71 15.85 -14.25
C ARG A 396 12.69 15.72 -13.09
N LEU A 397 13.03 16.81 -12.40
CA LEU A 397 13.88 16.80 -11.20
C LEU A 397 13.14 16.26 -9.98
N VAL A 398 11.83 16.50 -9.89
CA VAL A 398 11.00 16.08 -8.76
C VAL A 398 10.43 14.68 -8.97
N GLY A 399 10.55 14.11 -10.17
CA GLY A 399 10.07 12.75 -10.47
C GLY A 399 8.55 12.69 -10.69
N ALA A 400 7.95 13.76 -11.18
CA ALA A 400 6.52 13.82 -11.53
C ALA A 400 6.28 13.43 -12.99
#